data_8f6a191ec67b75aebc3287aad0f0ad69
#
_entry.id   8f6a191ec67b75aebc3287aad0f0ad69
#
_cell.length_a   1.000
_cell.length_b   1.000
_cell.length_c   1.000
_cell.angle_alpha   90.00
_cell.angle_beta   90.00
_cell.angle_gamma   90.00
#
_symmetry.space_group_name_H-M   'P 1'
#
loop_
_entity.id
_entity.type
_entity.pdbx_description
1 polymer ?
#
loop_
_entity_poly.entity_id
_entity_poly.type
_entity_poly.pdbx_seq_one_letter_code
_entity_poly.pdbx_strand_id
1 'polypeptide(L)'
;MVFICDKQFEENQKYNEYFNLFPHLKLSNFQKWAFKSIVDKQHILITAHTGSGKTLPAEFAIQYFINNGKKVIYTAPIKALSNTKLSDFRKKYPSISFGIITGDITDNPDADVLIMTTEILPNTIINQNLRKQTGNNNIPLSFEIDIENELGAVIFDEVHYINDQERGSVWEQAILLLPPSVQMIMLSATIDKASQFSQWIEDEKNK
;
A
#
# COMPACT_ATOMS: atom_id res chain seq x y z
N MET A 1 -2.20 19.66 -3.74
CA MET A 1 -3.68 19.97 -3.65
C MET A 1 -4.43 18.66 -3.71
N VAL A 2 -5.20 18.34 -2.66
CA VAL A 2 -6.04 17.12 -2.62
C VAL A 2 -7.14 17.21 -3.67
N PHE A 3 -7.30 16.14 -4.44
CA PHE A 3 -8.33 16.01 -5.45
C PHE A 3 -9.38 14.98 -5.02
N ILE A 4 -10.65 15.38 -4.98
CA ILE A 4 -11.77 14.50 -4.58
C ILE A 4 -12.43 13.94 -5.84
N CYS A 5 -12.38 12.61 -6.01
CA CYS A 5 -12.91 11.88 -7.17
C CYS A 5 -14.37 11.44 -6.92
N ASP A 6 -15.27 12.39 -6.76
CA ASP A 6 -16.72 12.17 -6.56
C ASP A 6 -17.54 12.15 -7.85
N LYS A 7 -16.97 12.67 -8.95
CA LYS A 7 -17.60 12.74 -10.27
C LYS A 7 -17.51 11.41 -11.01
N GLN A 8 -18.41 11.23 -11.99
CA GLN A 8 -18.33 10.13 -12.93
C GLN A 8 -16.97 10.15 -13.63
N PHE A 9 -16.30 8.99 -13.72
CA PHE A 9 -15.05 8.86 -14.47
C PHE A 9 -15.31 9.06 -15.95
N GLU A 10 -14.58 9.99 -16.56
CA GLU A 10 -14.63 10.21 -18.00
C GLU A 10 -13.71 9.19 -18.68
N GLU A 11 -14.27 8.46 -19.65
CA GLU A 11 -13.52 7.43 -20.38
C GLU A 11 -12.32 8.07 -21.10
N ASN A 12 -11.14 7.49 -20.88
CA ASN A 12 -9.90 7.95 -21.48
C ASN A 12 -9.10 6.73 -21.98
N GLN A 13 -8.80 6.73 -23.27
CA GLN A 13 -8.10 5.64 -23.94
C GLN A 13 -6.75 5.29 -23.29
N LYS A 14 -6.08 6.26 -22.65
CA LYS A 14 -4.83 6.07 -21.91
C LYS A 14 -4.90 4.97 -20.86
N TYR A 15 -6.08 4.76 -20.24
CA TYR A 15 -6.24 3.82 -19.14
C TYR A 15 -6.94 2.53 -19.55
N ASN A 16 -7.39 2.39 -20.81
CA ASN A 16 -8.15 1.22 -21.26
C ASN A 16 -7.36 -0.09 -21.14
N GLU A 17 -6.06 -0.06 -21.41
CA GLU A 17 -5.22 -1.24 -21.25
C GLU A 17 -5.22 -1.79 -19.81
N TYR A 18 -5.22 -0.90 -18.82
CA TYR A 18 -5.24 -1.24 -17.41
C TYR A 18 -6.62 -1.76 -16.95
N PHE A 19 -7.70 -1.19 -17.49
CA PHE A 19 -9.05 -1.69 -17.22
C PHE A 19 -9.25 -3.09 -17.78
N ASN A 20 -8.64 -3.39 -18.93
CA ASN A 20 -8.70 -4.69 -19.59
C ASN A 20 -7.90 -5.81 -18.87
N LEU A 21 -7.11 -5.49 -17.85
CA LEU A 21 -6.49 -6.51 -16.99
C LEU A 21 -7.55 -7.31 -16.19
N PHE A 22 -8.75 -6.76 -16.04
CA PHE A 22 -9.87 -7.40 -15.34
C PHE A 22 -11.10 -7.51 -16.27
N PRO A 23 -11.01 -8.23 -17.42
CA PRO A 23 -12.03 -8.20 -18.45
C PRO A 23 -13.39 -8.77 -18.02
N HIS A 24 -13.39 -9.59 -16.96
CA HIS A 24 -14.61 -10.19 -16.41
C HIS A 24 -15.31 -9.31 -15.38
N LEU A 25 -14.73 -8.15 -15.03
CA LEU A 25 -15.26 -7.25 -14.01
C LEU A 25 -15.75 -5.95 -14.65
N LYS A 26 -16.97 -5.56 -14.28
CA LYS A 26 -17.44 -4.21 -14.54
C LYS A 26 -16.91 -3.28 -13.46
N LEU A 27 -15.84 -2.54 -13.77
CA LEU A 27 -15.24 -1.61 -12.82
C LEU A 27 -16.23 -0.52 -12.41
N SER A 28 -16.34 -0.29 -11.12
CA SER A 28 -17.08 0.82 -10.56
C SER A 28 -16.34 2.15 -10.78
N ASN A 29 -17.05 3.26 -10.58
CA ASN A 29 -16.48 4.59 -10.77
C ASN A 29 -15.21 4.82 -9.92
N PHE A 30 -15.26 4.51 -8.61
CA PHE A 30 -14.11 4.71 -7.74
C PHE A 30 -12.92 3.80 -8.10
N GLN A 31 -13.17 2.59 -8.63
CA GLN A 31 -12.10 1.69 -9.06
C GLN A 31 -11.38 2.25 -10.29
N LYS A 32 -12.11 2.83 -11.26
CA LYS A 32 -11.51 3.51 -12.42
C LYS A 32 -10.64 4.70 -11.99
N TRP A 33 -11.13 5.53 -11.07
CA TRP A 33 -10.35 6.63 -10.49
C TRP A 33 -9.11 6.14 -9.77
N ALA A 34 -9.22 5.05 -9.00
CA ALA A 34 -8.09 4.46 -8.30
C ALA A 34 -7.03 3.95 -9.26
N PHE A 35 -7.41 3.23 -10.33
CA PHE A 35 -6.47 2.74 -11.34
C PHE A 35 -5.75 3.90 -12.02
N LYS A 36 -6.51 4.95 -12.42
CA LYS A 36 -5.92 6.17 -12.97
C LYS A 36 -4.88 6.77 -12.02
N SER A 37 -5.22 6.94 -10.76
CA SER A 37 -4.32 7.54 -9.77
C SER A 37 -3.06 6.71 -9.55
N ILE A 38 -3.17 5.37 -9.57
CA ILE A 38 -2.01 4.47 -9.48
C ILE A 38 -1.09 4.66 -10.67
N VAL A 39 -1.62 4.65 -11.88
CA VAL A 39 -0.85 4.85 -13.12
C VAL A 39 -0.18 6.23 -13.18
N ASP A 40 -0.89 7.26 -12.71
CA ASP A 40 -0.39 8.64 -12.66
C ASP A 40 0.51 8.91 -11.43
N LYS A 41 0.88 7.87 -10.68
CA LYS A 41 1.79 7.93 -9.50
C LYS A 41 1.31 8.87 -8.39
N GLN A 42 0.00 8.97 -8.19
CA GLN A 42 -0.60 9.80 -7.13
C GLN A 42 -0.87 8.93 -5.89
N HIS A 43 -0.59 9.45 -4.70
CA HIS A 43 -1.07 8.83 -3.48
C HIS A 43 -2.60 8.81 -3.48
N ILE A 44 -3.21 7.74 -2.98
CA ILE A 44 -4.67 7.61 -2.98
C ILE A 44 -5.20 7.14 -1.63
N LEU A 45 -6.34 7.70 -1.25
CA LEU A 45 -7.18 7.21 -0.16
C LEU A 45 -8.52 6.77 -0.72
N ILE A 46 -8.85 5.50 -0.53
CA ILE A 46 -10.11 4.90 -0.97
C ILE A 46 -10.96 4.66 0.26
N THR A 47 -12.08 5.38 0.35
CA THR A 47 -13.08 5.19 1.40
C THR A 47 -14.33 4.55 0.78
N ALA A 48 -14.60 3.31 1.14
CA ALA A 48 -15.76 2.59 0.63
C ALA A 48 -16.14 1.47 1.61
N HIS A 49 -17.43 1.18 1.72
CA HIS A 49 -17.92 0.16 2.65
C HIS A 49 -17.37 -1.25 2.35
N THR A 50 -17.45 -2.13 3.33
CA THR A 50 -17.05 -3.53 3.18
C THR A 50 -17.88 -4.19 2.08
N GLY A 51 -17.24 -5.00 1.23
CA GLY A 51 -17.91 -5.63 0.09
C GLY A 51 -18.03 -4.77 -1.17
N SER A 52 -17.62 -3.50 -1.15
CA SER A 52 -17.62 -2.61 -2.32
C SER A 52 -16.58 -2.93 -3.41
N GLY A 53 -15.66 -3.86 -3.13
CA GLY A 53 -14.55 -4.16 -4.03
C GLY A 53 -13.31 -3.28 -3.84
N LYS A 54 -13.08 -2.73 -2.63
CA LYS A 54 -11.88 -1.95 -2.29
C LYS A 54 -10.56 -2.69 -2.53
N THR A 55 -10.55 -4.01 -2.43
CA THR A 55 -9.35 -4.83 -2.62
C THR A 55 -8.86 -4.80 -4.08
N LEU A 56 -9.76 -4.60 -5.04
CA LEU A 56 -9.41 -4.63 -6.47
C LEU A 56 -8.37 -3.55 -6.86
N PRO A 57 -8.44 -2.29 -6.42
CA PRO A 57 -7.36 -1.32 -6.61
C PRO A 57 -6.00 -1.76 -6.03
N ALA A 58 -5.99 -2.43 -4.88
CA ALA A 58 -4.76 -2.98 -4.31
C ALA A 58 -4.19 -4.12 -5.16
N GLU A 59 -5.04 -5.02 -5.64
CA GLU A 59 -4.66 -6.10 -6.57
C GLU A 59 -4.11 -5.54 -7.89
N PHE A 60 -4.74 -4.50 -8.41
CA PHE A 60 -4.23 -3.79 -9.59
C PHE A 60 -2.85 -3.19 -9.31
N ALA A 61 -2.68 -2.51 -8.19
CA ALA A 61 -1.40 -1.91 -7.82
C ALA A 61 -0.29 -2.97 -7.73
N ILE A 62 -0.55 -4.11 -7.10
CA ILE A 62 0.40 -5.22 -7.03
C ILE A 62 0.85 -5.60 -8.45
N GLN A 63 -0.08 -5.92 -9.35
CA GLN A 63 0.25 -6.30 -10.72
C GLN A 63 0.99 -5.20 -11.47
N TYR A 64 0.53 -3.95 -11.34
CA TYR A 64 1.13 -2.80 -12.00
C TYR A 64 2.59 -2.60 -11.60
N PHE A 65 2.89 -2.60 -10.30
CA PHE A 65 4.26 -2.38 -9.83
C PHE A 65 5.18 -3.57 -10.12
N ILE A 66 4.71 -4.80 -9.94
CA ILE A 66 5.50 -6.01 -10.29
C ILE A 66 5.84 -6.03 -11.77
N ASN A 67 4.88 -5.73 -12.65
CA ASN A 67 5.14 -5.64 -14.10
C ASN A 67 6.12 -4.53 -14.47
N ASN A 68 6.29 -3.51 -13.62
CA ASN A 68 7.28 -2.46 -13.77
C ASN A 68 8.59 -2.72 -13.00
N GLY A 69 8.83 -3.95 -12.54
CA GLY A 69 10.06 -4.36 -11.86
C GLY A 69 10.23 -3.78 -10.46
N LYS A 70 9.13 -3.41 -9.80
CA LYS A 70 9.13 -2.87 -8.44
C LYS A 70 8.47 -3.83 -7.47
N LYS A 71 8.93 -3.81 -6.22
CA LYS A 71 8.31 -4.56 -5.12
C LYS A 71 7.18 -3.78 -4.47
N VAL A 72 6.31 -4.49 -3.77
CA VAL A 72 5.15 -3.92 -3.07
C VAL A 72 5.10 -4.42 -1.63
N ILE A 73 4.79 -3.52 -0.70
CA ILE A 73 4.47 -3.87 0.69
C ILE A 73 2.98 -3.71 0.90
N TYR A 74 2.36 -4.71 1.52
CA TYR A 74 0.95 -4.71 1.92
C TYR A 74 0.88 -4.77 3.44
N THR A 75 0.40 -3.72 4.09
CA THR A 75 0.27 -3.68 5.54
C THR A 75 -1.18 -3.91 5.98
N ALA A 76 -1.36 -4.65 7.07
CA ALA A 76 -2.64 -4.88 7.71
C ALA A 76 -2.54 -4.65 9.22
N PRO A 77 -3.65 -4.25 9.90
CA PRO A 77 -3.61 -3.90 11.31
C PRO A 77 -3.38 -5.09 12.24
N ILE A 78 -3.70 -6.30 11.80
CA ILE A 78 -3.62 -7.51 12.62
C ILE A 78 -3.15 -8.73 11.82
N LYS A 79 -2.48 -9.67 12.50
CA LYS A 79 -1.92 -10.91 11.92
C LYS A 79 -2.95 -11.77 11.18
N ALA A 80 -4.17 -11.88 11.70
CA ALA A 80 -5.23 -12.69 11.09
C ALA A 80 -5.58 -12.19 9.68
N LEU A 81 -5.66 -10.86 9.49
CA LEU A 81 -5.88 -10.25 8.17
C LEU A 81 -4.70 -10.47 7.23
N SER A 82 -3.47 -10.36 7.74
CA SER A 82 -2.25 -10.63 6.96
C SER A 82 -2.24 -12.06 6.42
N ASN A 83 -2.54 -13.04 7.26
CA ASN A 83 -2.59 -14.45 6.87
C ASN A 83 -3.69 -14.74 5.83
N THR A 84 -4.88 -14.16 6.01
CA THR A 84 -5.98 -14.29 5.05
C THR A 84 -5.58 -13.72 3.70
N LYS A 85 -5.02 -12.51 3.66
CA LYS A 85 -4.55 -11.86 2.43
C LYS A 85 -3.47 -12.66 1.72
N LEU A 86 -2.51 -13.20 2.47
CA LEU A 86 -1.47 -14.06 1.91
C LEU A 86 -2.07 -15.28 1.21
N SER A 87 -2.99 -15.97 1.88
CA SER A 87 -3.66 -17.16 1.31
C SER A 87 -4.44 -16.82 0.03
N ASP A 88 -5.20 -15.72 0.06
CA ASP A 88 -6.03 -15.31 -1.07
C ASP A 88 -5.18 -14.88 -2.26
N PHE A 89 -4.15 -14.07 -2.03
CA PHE A 89 -3.27 -13.59 -3.10
C PHE A 89 -2.42 -14.71 -3.71
N ARG A 90 -1.86 -15.62 -2.92
CA ARG A 90 -1.12 -16.79 -3.44
C ARG A 90 -1.98 -17.68 -4.34
N LYS A 91 -3.25 -17.87 -3.99
CA LYS A 91 -4.20 -18.64 -4.82
C LYS A 91 -4.55 -17.92 -6.11
N LYS A 92 -4.77 -16.60 -6.03
CA LYS A 92 -5.24 -15.80 -7.15
C LYS A 92 -4.13 -15.43 -8.14
N TYR A 93 -2.91 -15.24 -7.66
CA TYR A 93 -1.76 -14.79 -8.44
C TYR A 93 -0.54 -15.73 -8.28
N PRO A 94 -0.61 -16.96 -8.78
CA PRO A 94 0.44 -17.97 -8.57
C PRO A 94 1.79 -17.61 -9.21
N SER A 95 1.82 -16.66 -10.14
CA SER A 95 3.04 -16.16 -10.79
C SER A 95 3.77 -15.07 -10.00
N ILE A 96 3.15 -14.52 -8.95
CA ILE A 96 3.75 -13.48 -8.11
C ILE A 96 4.26 -14.11 -6.82
N SER A 97 5.47 -13.76 -6.44
CA SER A 97 6.07 -14.20 -5.17
C SER A 97 5.50 -13.39 -4.00
N PHE A 98 4.91 -14.07 -3.02
CA PHE A 98 4.36 -13.47 -1.81
C PHE A 98 5.07 -13.98 -0.56
N GLY A 99 5.42 -13.06 0.33
CA GLY A 99 5.94 -13.32 1.66
C GLY A 99 5.09 -12.70 2.76
N ILE A 100 5.33 -13.11 4.00
CA ILE A 100 4.67 -12.55 5.18
C ILE A 100 5.67 -12.31 6.30
N ILE A 101 5.52 -11.17 6.97
CA ILE A 101 6.30 -10.80 8.15
C ILE A 101 5.34 -10.25 9.22
N THR A 102 5.33 -10.91 10.36
CA THR A 102 4.61 -10.47 11.56
C THR A 102 5.55 -10.56 12.76
N GLY A 103 5.12 -10.17 13.95
CA GLY A 103 5.98 -10.24 15.14
C GLY A 103 6.54 -11.63 15.48
N ASP A 104 5.92 -12.69 14.97
CA ASP A 104 6.26 -14.10 15.29
C ASP A 104 6.46 -14.99 14.05
N ILE A 105 6.17 -14.50 12.85
CA ILE A 105 6.29 -15.28 11.60
C ILE A 105 7.06 -14.46 10.57
N THR A 106 8.05 -15.11 9.96
CA THR A 106 8.73 -14.62 8.74
C THR A 106 8.78 -15.77 7.75
N ASP A 107 8.11 -15.59 6.61
CA ASP A 107 8.12 -16.52 5.48
C ASP A 107 8.37 -15.76 4.19
N ASN A 108 9.37 -16.17 3.43
CA ASN A 108 9.79 -15.59 2.15
C ASN A 108 10.01 -14.06 2.22
N PRO A 109 10.96 -13.53 3.03
CA PRO A 109 11.16 -12.10 3.20
C PRO A 109 11.70 -11.37 1.96
N ASP A 110 12.19 -12.11 0.96
CA ASP A 110 12.71 -11.58 -0.31
C ASP A 110 11.65 -11.50 -1.41
N ALA A 111 10.40 -11.86 -1.10
CA ALA A 111 9.31 -11.88 -2.07
C ALA A 111 9.10 -10.54 -2.76
N ASP A 112 8.48 -10.58 -3.94
CA ASP A 112 8.09 -9.39 -4.70
C ASP A 112 7.01 -8.59 -3.97
N VAL A 113 6.13 -9.29 -3.24
CA VAL A 113 5.09 -8.67 -2.40
C VAL A 113 5.23 -9.17 -0.97
N LEU A 114 5.53 -8.26 -0.04
CA LEU A 114 5.58 -8.55 1.38
C LEU A 114 4.30 -8.10 2.08
N ILE A 115 3.60 -9.04 2.67
CA ILE A 115 2.45 -8.76 3.54
C ILE A 115 2.95 -8.71 4.98
N MET A 116 2.59 -7.66 5.71
CA MET A 116 3.06 -7.50 7.09
C MET A 116 2.07 -6.77 7.98
N THR A 117 2.24 -6.93 9.28
CA THR A 117 1.57 -6.05 10.24
C THR A 117 2.25 -4.68 10.24
N THR A 118 1.46 -3.62 10.43
CA THR A 118 1.90 -2.24 10.13
C THR A 118 3.13 -1.81 10.91
N GLU A 119 3.34 -2.30 12.12
CA GLU A 119 4.48 -1.97 12.98
C GLU A 119 5.85 -2.41 12.43
N ILE A 120 5.87 -3.40 11.55
CA ILE A 120 7.11 -3.90 10.95
C ILE A 120 7.74 -2.86 10.02
N LEU A 121 6.92 -2.13 9.28
CA LEU A 121 7.38 -1.18 8.27
C LEU A 121 8.19 -0.01 8.86
N PRO A 122 7.67 0.81 9.80
CA PRO A 122 8.43 1.94 10.33
C PRO A 122 9.71 1.49 11.05
N ASN A 123 9.67 0.39 11.79
CA ASN A 123 10.83 -0.13 12.48
C ASN A 123 11.94 -0.51 11.49
N THR A 124 11.59 -1.14 10.37
CA THR A 124 12.59 -1.53 9.37
C THR A 124 13.14 -0.31 8.64
N ILE A 125 12.32 0.69 8.30
CA ILE A 125 12.79 1.95 7.69
C ILE A 125 13.78 2.67 8.60
N ILE A 126 13.47 2.79 9.89
CA ILE A 126 14.37 3.41 10.89
C ILE A 126 15.69 2.67 10.92
N ASN A 127 15.67 1.35 11.00
CA ASN A 127 16.88 0.53 11.06
C ASN A 127 17.71 0.61 9.78
N GLN A 128 17.08 0.65 8.59
CA GLN A 128 17.78 0.88 7.33
C GLN A 128 18.48 2.25 7.32
N ASN A 129 17.81 3.30 7.77
CA ASN A 129 18.40 4.63 7.87
C ASN A 129 19.57 4.68 8.85
N LEU A 130 19.45 3.99 10.00
CA LEU A 130 20.54 3.86 10.96
C LEU A 130 21.75 3.09 10.36
N ARG A 131 21.52 2.00 9.61
CA ARG A 131 22.61 1.31 8.88
C ARG A 131 23.31 2.27 7.93
N LYS A 132 22.57 3.03 7.13
CA LYS A 132 23.12 4.01 6.17
C LYS A 132 23.96 5.09 6.87
N GLN A 133 23.46 5.61 8.01
CA GLN A 133 24.14 6.69 8.76
C GLN A 133 25.39 6.22 9.51
N THR A 134 25.34 5.04 10.10
CA THR A 134 26.41 4.55 10.99
C THR A 134 27.41 3.62 10.30
N GLY A 135 27.08 3.10 9.10
CA GLY A 135 27.82 2.02 8.45
C GLY A 135 27.75 0.68 9.18
N ASN A 136 26.88 0.54 10.19
CA ASN A 136 26.76 -0.66 10.99
C ASN A 136 25.76 -1.66 10.40
N ASN A 137 26.24 -2.60 9.60
CA ASN A 137 25.41 -3.64 9.00
C ASN A 137 24.86 -4.71 10.00
N ASN A 138 25.28 -4.67 11.25
CA ASN A 138 24.76 -5.59 12.27
C ASN A 138 23.40 -5.18 12.86
N ILE A 139 22.88 -3.98 12.52
CA ILE A 139 21.54 -3.56 12.92
C ILE A 139 20.53 -4.51 12.23
N PRO A 140 19.64 -5.22 12.95
CA PRO A 140 18.75 -6.19 12.35
C PRO A 140 17.67 -5.51 11.50
N LEU A 141 17.34 -6.09 10.35
CA LEU A 141 16.21 -5.70 9.51
C LEU A 141 15.20 -6.85 9.45
N SER A 142 13.93 -6.51 9.38
CA SER A 142 12.89 -7.51 9.17
C SER A 142 12.82 -7.95 7.70
N PHE A 143 13.23 -7.07 6.78
CA PHE A 143 13.36 -7.34 5.35
C PHE A 143 14.47 -6.46 4.74
N GLU A 144 15.01 -6.89 3.61
CA GLU A 144 16.16 -6.22 2.94
C GLU A 144 15.75 -5.41 1.70
N ILE A 145 14.44 -5.23 1.41
CA ILE A 145 13.99 -4.40 0.27
C ILE A 145 14.56 -2.99 0.41
N ASP A 146 15.27 -2.51 -0.60
CA ASP A 146 15.68 -1.11 -0.67
C ASP A 146 14.45 -0.21 -0.90
N ILE A 147 14.06 0.51 0.16
CA ILE A 147 12.86 1.36 0.15
C ILE A 147 12.91 2.44 -0.95
N GLU A 148 14.09 2.98 -1.23
CA GLU A 148 14.24 4.07 -2.21
C GLU A 148 14.27 3.56 -3.66
N ASN A 149 14.92 2.40 -3.89
CA ASN A 149 15.20 1.94 -5.24
C ASN A 149 14.32 0.78 -5.71
N GLU A 150 13.90 -0.12 -4.82
CA GLU A 150 13.14 -1.31 -5.20
C GLU A 150 11.63 -1.18 -4.90
N LEU A 151 11.25 -0.44 -3.84
CA LEU A 151 9.86 -0.33 -3.42
C LEU A 151 9.11 0.65 -4.34
N GLY A 152 8.02 0.17 -4.96
CA GLY A 152 7.14 0.99 -5.80
C GLY A 152 5.95 1.53 -5.04
N ALA A 153 5.35 0.72 -4.18
CA ALA A 153 4.17 1.11 -3.43
C ALA A 153 4.06 0.44 -2.06
N VAL A 154 3.38 1.12 -1.15
CA VAL A 154 2.85 0.57 0.09
C VAL A 154 1.34 0.64 0.08
N ILE A 155 0.70 -0.49 0.28
CA ILE A 155 -0.75 -0.62 0.44
C ILE A 155 -1.06 -0.67 1.94
N PHE A 156 -1.79 0.31 2.42
CA PHE A 156 -2.27 0.38 3.80
C PHE A 156 -3.72 -0.11 3.84
N ASP A 157 -3.93 -1.34 4.28
CA ASP A 157 -5.29 -1.89 4.44
C ASP A 157 -5.87 -1.47 5.80
N GLU A 158 -7.14 -1.13 5.79
CA GLU A 158 -7.89 -0.69 6.98
C GLU A 158 -7.25 0.52 7.69
N VAL A 159 -6.83 1.54 6.91
CA VAL A 159 -6.12 2.72 7.43
C VAL A 159 -6.88 3.51 8.50
N HIS A 160 -8.19 3.27 8.69
CA HIS A 160 -8.96 3.87 9.76
C HIS A 160 -8.45 3.50 11.18
N TYR A 161 -7.63 2.44 11.32
CA TYR A 161 -6.92 2.13 12.56
C TYR A 161 -5.92 3.22 12.98
N ILE A 162 -5.63 4.20 12.13
CA ILE A 162 -4.85 5.39 12.51
C ILE A 162 -5.53 6.20 13.63
N ASN A 163 -6.86 6.08 13.77
CA ASN A 163 -7.63 6.70 14.86
C ASN A 163 -7.61 5.90 16.17
N ASP A 164 -7.00 4.71 16.17
CA ASP A 164 -6.85 3.89 17.38
C ASP A 164 -5.86 4.54 18.34
N GLN A 165 -6.25 4.66 19.62
CA GLN A 165 -5.44 5.36 20.63
C GLN A 165 -4.09 4.68 20.92
N GLU A 166 -4.01 3.36 20.79
CA GLU A 166 -2.82 2.59 21.09
C GLU A 166 -1.93 2.40 19.85
N ARG A 167 -2.54 2.27 18.66
CA ARG A 167 -1.86 1.86 17.43
C ARG A 167 -1.71 2.98 16.39
N GLY A 168 -2.46 4.06 16.52
CA GLY A 168 -2.49 5.14 15.52
C GLY A 168 -1.13 5.74 15.22
N SER A 169 -0.28 5.92 16.25
CA SER A 169 1.07 6.47 16.10
C SER A 169 1.97 5.66 15.17
N VAL A 170 1.78 4.34 15.10
CA VAL A 170 2.53 3.45 14.21
C VAL A 170 2.18 3.71 12.74
N TRP A 171 0.90 3.97 12.46
CA TRP A 171 0.42 4.32 11.13
C TRP A 171 0.96 5.68 10.68
N GLU A 172 0.92 6.68 11.56
CA GLU A 172 1.51 8.00 11.29
C GLU A 172 3.00 7.89 10.98
N GLN A 173 3.76 7.16 11.81
CA GLN A 173 5.18 6.94 11.58
C GLN A 173 5.45 6.24 10.24
N ALA A 174 4.69 5.19 9.91
CA ALA A 174 4.84 4.49 8.64
C ALA A 174 4.62 5.42 7.44
N ILE A 175 3.56 6.26 7.49
CA ILE A 175 3.26 7.23 6.45
C ILE A 175 4.38 8.28 6.34
N LEU A 176 4.82 8.85 7.45
CA LEU A 176 5.81 9.95 7.47
C LEU A 176 7.20 9.49 6.99
N LEU A 177 7.62 8.27 7.36
CA LEU A 177 8.95 7.75 7.05
C LEU A 177 9.12 7.30 5.60
N LEU A 178 8.03 7.03 4.88
CA LEU A 178 8.13 6.62 3.47
C LEU A 178 8.65 7.78 2.60
N PRO A 179 9.60 7.52 1.68
CA PRO A 179 10.05 8.54 0.75
C PRO A 179 8.95 8.92 -0.25
N PRO A 180 8.96 10.16 -0.78
CA PRO A 180 7.95 10.62 -1.76
C PRO A 180 7.88 9.76 -3.04
N SER A 181 8.96 9.04 -3.36
CA SER A 181 9.02 8.14 -4.52
C SER A 181 8.14 6.89 -4.37
N VAL A 182 7.81 6.50 -3.14
CA VAL A 182 6.97 5.34 -2.85
C VAL A 182 5.51 5.74 -2.82
N GLN A 183 4.72 5.16 -3.70
CA GLN A 183 3.29 5.48 -3.77
C GLN A 183 2.53 4.84 -2.60
N MET A 184 1.66 5.61 -1.96
CA MET A 184 0.78 5.11 -0.91
C MET A 184 -0.62 4.88 -1.45
N ILE A 185 -1.15 3.66 -1.19
CA ILE A 185 -2.49 3.23 -1.56
C ILE A 185 -3.21 2.85 -0.27
N MET A 186 -4.09 3.72 0.18
CA MET A 186 -4.75 3.59 1.48
C MET A 186 -6.19 3.14 1.30
N LEU A 187 -6.55 2.04 1.96
CA LEU A 187 -7.89 1.47 1.93
C LEU A 187 -8.55 1.63 3.29
N SER A 188 -9.77 2.14 3.30
CA SER A 188 -10.55 2.32 4.52
C SER A 188 -12.02 1.96 4.32
N ALA A 189 -12.64 1.39 5.34
CA ALA A 189 -14.10 1.23 5.34
C ALA A 189 -14.78 2.59 5.54
N THR A 190 -14.36 3.29 6.59
CA THR A 190 -14.83 4.63 6.94
C THR A 190 -13.69 5.37 7.62
N ILE A 191 -13.48 6.60 7.25
CA ILE A 191 -12.56 7.50 7.95
C ILE A 191 -13.24 8.85 8.10
N ASP A 192 -13.31 9.32 9.33
CA ASP A 192 -13.85 10.64 9.60
C ASP A 192 -12.91 11.70 9.01
N LYS A 193 -13.49 12.72 8.37
CA LYS A 193 -12.74 13.82 7.79
C LYS A 193 -11.67 13.40 6.78
N ALA A 194 -12.02 12.48 5.87
CA ALA A 194 -11.10 11.94 4.85
C ALA A 194 -10.31 13.03 4.10
N SER A 195 -10.95 14.16 3.78
CA SER A 195 -10.29 15.29 3.10
C SER A 195 -9.21 15.95 3.96
N GLN A 196 -9.44 16.09 5.27
CA GLN A 196 -8.44 16.66 6.19
C GLN A 196 -7.26 15.69 6.37
N PHE A 197 -7.53 14.40 6.47
CA PHE A 197 -6.50 13.37 6.53
C PHE A 197 -5.64 13.35 5.25
N SER A 198 -6.27 13.41 4.09
CA SER A 198 -5.55 13.48 2.81
C SER A 198 -4.72 14.76 2.69
N GLN A 199 -5.25 15.91 3.15
CA GLN A 199 -4.52 17.17 3.13
C GLN A 199 -3.31 17.11 4.07
N TRP A 200 -3.45 16.53 5.26
CA TRP A 200 -2.32 16.34 6.18
C TRP A 200 -1.21 15.50 5.52
N ILE A 201 -1.55 14.40 4.85
CA ILE A 201 -0.56 13.58 4.14
C ILE A 201 0.14 14.40 3.05
N GLU A 202 -0.61 15.16 2.26
CA GLU A 202 -0.04 16.00 1.20
C GLU A 202 0.91 17.05 1.77
N ASP A 203 0.52 17.73 2.84
CA ASP A 203 1.33 18.76 3.49
C ASP A 203 2.64 18.17 4.03
N GLU A 204 2.60 16.96 4.63
CA GLU A 204 3.79 16.28 5.14
C GLU A 204 4.73 15.78 4.02
N LYS A 205 4.19 15.33 2.89
CA LYS A 205 4.99 14.82 1.77
C LYS A 205 5.58 15.91 0.88
N ASN A 206 5.11 17.15 1.00
CA ASN A 206 5.63 18.31 0.25
C ASN A 206 6.61 19.18 1.07
N LYS A 207 6.90 18.81 2.33
CA LYS A 207 7.95 19.43 3.15
C LYS A 207 9.35 18.94 2.74
#